data_12bdc4a4daf82ac37ae8aa2f1b673858
#
_entry.id   12bdc4a4daf82ac37ae8aa2f1b673858
#
_cell.length_a   1.000
_cell.length_b   1.000
_cell.length_c   1.000
_cell.angle_alpha   90.00
_cell.angle_beta   90.00
_cell.angle_gamma   90.00
#
_symmetry.space_group_name_H-M   'P 1'
#
loop_
_entity.id
_entity.type
_entity.pdbx_description
1 polymer ?
#
loop_
_entity_poly.entity_id
_entity_poly.type
_entity_poly.pdbx_seq_one_letter_code
_entity_poly.pdbx_strand_id
1 'polypeptide(L)'
;MWVLVFFDLPTETRTERKVAARFRKNLLDDGFGMFQFSIYMRFCASRENSSVHIKRTKNNLPKKGKVCIMQITDKQFGMMELFHGQKEVEPDTPSQQLELF
;
A
#
# COMPACT_ATOMS: atom_id res chain seq x y z
N MET A 1 -8.44 9.91 -3.69
CA MET A 1 -8.61 8.44 -3.58
C MET A 1 -7.33 7.79 -3.14
N TRP A 2 -7.43 6.81 -2.29
CA TRP A 2 -6.29 6.04 -1.81
C TRP A 2 -6.51 4.58 -2.13
N VAL A 3 -5.44 3.90 -2.54
CA VAL A 3 -5.44 2.45 -2.72
C VAL A 3 -4.58 1.85 -1.62
N LEU A 4 -5.16 0.92 -0.87
CA LEU A 4 -4.45 0.18 0.17
C LEU A 4 -4.30 -1.27 -0.28
N VAL A 5 -3.12 -1.83 -0.07
CA VAL A 5 -2.84 -3.23 -0.37
C VAL A 5 -2.37 -3.88 0.92
N PHE A 6 -3.16 -4.84 1.40
CA PHE A 6 -2.86 -5.65 2.58
C PHE A 6 -2.42 -7.01 2.09
N PHE A 7 -1.35 -7.54 2.61
CA PHE A 7 -0.93 -8.85 2.15
C PHE A 7 -0.33 -9.68 3.28
N ASP A 8 -0.53 -10.98 3.16
CA ASP A 8 0.01 -11.98 4.06
C ASP A 8 0.60 -13.06 3.16
N LEU A 9 1.90 -12.98 2.94
CA LEU A 9 2.63 -13.85 2.03
C LEU A 9 3.52 -14.81 2.80
N PRO A 10 3.64 -16.07 2.37
CA PRO A 10 4.52 -17.02 3.04
C PRO A 10 5.98 -16.60 2.87
N THR A 11 6.78 -16.82 3.91
CA THR A 11 8.20 -16.44 3.96
C THR A 11 9.07 -17.52 4.56
N GLU A 12 8.61 -18.76 4.59
CA GLU A 12 9.34 -19.86 5.22
C GLU A 12 10.52 -20.34 4.37
N THR A 13 10.34 -20.38 3.05
CA THR A 13 11.39 -20.81 2.13
C THR A 13 12.08 -19.61 1.49
N ARG A 14 13.26 -19.84 0.96
CA ARG A 14 14.01 -18.83 0.23
C ARG A 14 13.23 -18.33 -0.99
N THR A 15 12.60 -19.24 -1.72
CA THR A 15 11.78 -18.91 -2.88
C THR A 15 10.61 -18.03 -2.48
N GLU A 16 9.93 -18.37 -1.39
CA GLU A 16 8.81 -17.57 -0.89
C GLU A 16 9.25 -16.17 -0.50
N ARG A 17 10.40 -16.03 0.17
CA ARG A 17 10.94 -14.71 0.52
C ARG A 17 11.28 -13.89 -0.70
N LYS A 18 11.77 -14.50 -1.77
CA LYS A 18 12.05 -13.80 -3.04
C LYS A 18 10.77 -13.32 -3.70
N VAL A 19 9.71 -14.13 -3.69
CA VAL A 19 8.42 -13.76 -4.25
C VAL A 19 7.83 -12.59 -3.46
N ALA A 20 7.87 -12.66 -2.14
CA ALA A 20 7.37 -11.57 -1.30
C ALA A 20 8.15 -10.27 -1.52
N ALA A 21 9.48 -10.35 -1.63
CA ALA A 21 10.32 -9.19 -1.91
C ALA A 21 10.00 -8.58 -3.27
N ARG A 22 9.77 -9.40 -4.28
CA ARG A 22 9.39 -8.92 -5.61
C ARG A 22 8.04 -8.22 -5.59
N PHE A 23 7.07 -8.77 -4.86
CA PHE A 23 5.75 -8.13 -4.73
C PHE A 23 5.88 -6.75 -4.10
N ARG A 24 6.62 -6.63 -3.01
CA ARG A 24 6.87 -5.33 -2.37
C ARG A 24 7.57 -4.36 -3.32
N LYS A 25 8.57 -4.84 -4.05
CA LYS A 25 9.29 -4.00 -5.01
C LYS A 25 8.37 -3.49 -6.11
N ASN A 26 7.49 -4.34 -6.64
CA ASN A 26 6.53 -3.94 -7.65
C ASN A 26 5.59 -2.85 -7.14
N LEU A 27 5.15 -2.95 -5.89
CA LEU A 27 4.33 -1.91 -5.28
C LEU A 27 5.10 -0.60 -5.16
N LEU A 28 6.34 -0.64 -4.66
CA LEU A 28 7.17 0.55 -4.53
C LEU A 28 7.45 1.20 -5.88
N ASP A 29 7.76 0.40 -6.90
CA ASP A 29 8.02 0.90 -8.25
C ASP A 29 6.77 1.56 -8.85
N ASP A 30 5.58 1.15 -8.47
CA ASP A 30 4.32 1.73 -8.93
C ASP A 30 3.86 2.89 -8.05
N GLY A 31 4.71 3.39 -7.17
CA GLY A 31 4.44 4.58 -6.36
C GLY A 31 3.72 4.33 -5.05
N PHE A 32 3.55 3.07 -4.64
CA PHE A 32 3.05 2.77 -3.30
C PHE A 32 4.14 3.03 -2.27
N GLY A 33 3.74 3.40 -1.07
CA GLY A 33 4.64 3.48 0.07
C GLY A 33 4.20 2.54 1.18
N MET A 34 5.15 2.08 1.95
CA MET A 34 4.84 1.23 3.10
C MET A 34 4.19 2.08 4.20
N PHE A 35 2.96 1.73 4.55
CA PHE A 35 2.24 2.37 5.64
C PHE A 35 2.51 1.66 6.96
N GLN A 36 2.36 0.35 6.93
CA GLN A 36 2.75 -0.55 8.02
C GLN A 36 3.33 -1.80 7.39
N PHE A 37 3.92 -2.65 8.21
CA PHE A 37 4.45 -3.92 7.72
C PHE A 37 3.33 -4.70 7.03
N SER A 38 3.54 -5.06 5.77
CA SER A 38 2.57 -5.76 4.92
C SER A 38 1.32 -4.96 4.56
N ILE A 39 1.36 -3.63 4.74
CA ILE A 39 0.31 -2.72 4.31
C ILE A 39 0.94 -1.58 3.54
N TYR A 40 0.63 -1.50 2.24
CA TYR A 40 1.14 -0.46 1.37
C TYR A 40 -0.02 0.40 0.89
N MET A 41 0.23 1.66 0.64
CA MET A 41 -0.80 2.59 0.18
C MET A 41 -0.25 3.53 -0.87
N ARG A 42 -1.15 3.99 -1.73
CA ARG A 42 -0.84 4.97 -2.77
C ARG A 42 -1.96 5.99 -2.86
N PHE A 43 -1.59 7.26 -2.86
CA PHE A 43 -2.52 8.33 -3.21
C PHE A 43 -2.74 8.34 -4.72
N CYS A 44 -3.99 8.53 -5.13
CA CYS A 44 -4.36 8.62 -6.54
C CYS A 44 -5.22 9.87 -6.74
N ALA A 45 -4.93 10.60 -7.80
CA ALA A 45 -5.61 11.87 -8.06
C ALA A 45 -7.09 11.71 -8.40
N SER A 46 -7.49 10.53 -8.90
CA SER A 46 -8.86 10.27 -9.33
C SER A 46 -9.18 8.79 -9.15
N ARG A 47 -10.48 8.47 -9.27
CA ARG A 47 -10.92 7.07 -9.27
C ARG A 47 -10.36 6.31 -10.47
N GLU A 48 -10.30 6.96 -11.63
CA GLU A 48 -9.73 6.35 -12.84
C GLU A 48 -8.25 6.06 -12.67
N ASN A 49 -7.51 6.97 -12.06
CA ASN A 49 -6.09 6.76 -11.76
C ASN A 49 -5.90 5.60 -10.78
N SER A 50 -6.75 5.52 -9.75
CA SER A 50 -6.66 4.41 -8.78
C SER A 50 -6.92 3.07 -9.45
N SER A 51 -7.83 3.01 -10.43
CA SER A 51 -8.14 1.77 -11.16
C SER A 51 -6.93 1.25 -11.93
N VAL A 52 -6.10 2.14 -12.48
CA VAL A 52 -4.87 1.76 -13.16
C VAL A 52 -3.93 1.02 -12.21
N HIS A 53 -3.75 1.56 -11.01
CA HIS A 53 -2.82 0.98 -10.04
C HIS A 53 -3.35 -0.31 -9.41
N ILE A 54 -4.66 -0.41 -9.23
CA ILE A 54 -5.29 -1.66 -8.81
C ILE A 54 -5.07 -2.73 -9.86
N LYS A 55 -5.26 -2.42 -11.14
CA LYS A 55 -5.06 -3.37 -12.22
C LYS A 55 -3.61 -3.84 -12.27
N ARG A 56 -2.64 -2.94 -12.13
CA ARG A 56 -1.23 -3.30 -12.09
C ARG A 56 -0.92 -4.24 -10.94
N THR A 57 -1.47 -3.97 -9.76
CA THR A 57 -1.30 -4.85 -8.61
C THR A 57 -1.88 -6.23 -8.89
N LYS A 58 -3.07 -6.29 -9.47
CA LYS A 58 -3.70 -7.57 -9.84
C LYS A 58 -2.85 -8.37 -10.83
N ASN A 59 -2.16 -7.69 -11.75
CA ASN A 59 -1.31 -8.35 -12.74
C ASN A 59 -0.02 -8.90 -12.13
N ASN A 60 0.33 -8.50 -10.92
CA ASN A 60 1.55 -8.90 -10.23
C ASN A 60 1.30 -9.74 -8.98
N LEU A 61 0.10 -10.30 -8.84
CA LEU A 61 -0.23 -11.09 -7.66
C LEU A 61 0.64 -12.33 -7.55
N PRO A 62 1.14 -12.65 -6.35
CA PRO A 62 1.87 -13.90 -6.15
C PRO A 62 0.94 -15.10 -6.21
N LYS A 63 1.51 -16.28 -6.44
CA LYS A 63 0.71 -17.50 -6.55
C LYS A 63 0.19 -17.99 -5.21
N LYS A 64 0.84 -17.63 -4.11
CA LYS A 64 0.48 -18.10 -2.77
C LYS A 64 0.28 -16.90 -1.86
N GLY A 65 -0.48 -17.12 -0.78
CA GLY A 65 -0.75 -16.09 0.19
C GLY A 65 -2.03 -15.33 -0.12
N LYS A 66 -2.28 -14.31 0.70
CA LYS A 66 -3.48 -13.49 0.56
C LYS A 66 -3.09 -12.06 0.23
N VAL A 67 -3.84 -11.45 -0.67
CA VAL A 67 -3.71 -10.03 -1.00
C VAL A 67 -5.11 -9.42 -0.99
N CYS A 68 -5.28 -8.35 -0.23
CA CYS A 68 -6.53 -7.59 -0.18
C CYS A 68 -6.26 -6.20 -0.71
N ILE A 69 -7.07 -5.74 -1.65
CA ILE A 69 -6.95 -4.40 -2.23
C ILE A 69 -8.20 -3.62 -1.87
N MET A 70 -8.03 -2.43 -1.32
CA MET A 70 -9.14 -1.59 -0.91
C MET A 70 -8.94 -0.17 -1.41
N GLN A 71 -10.01 0.46 -1.88
CA GLN A 71 -10.03 1.89 -2.18
C GLN A 71 -10.74 2.61 -1.05
N ILE A 72 -10.20 3.77 -0.66
CA ILE A 72 -10.87 4.68 0.26
C ILE A 72 -10.79 6.09 -0.27
N THR A 73 -11.76 6.90 0.12
CA THR A 73 -11.79 8.32 -0.24
C THR A 73 -10.81 9.10 0.63
N ASP A 74 -10.48 10.32 0.22
CA ASP A 74 -9.65 11.21 1.02
C ASP A 74 -10.30 11.50 2.36
N LYS A 75 -11.62 11.61 2.40
CA LYS A 75 -12.34 11.80 3.65
C LYS A 75 -12.18 10.61 4.59
N GLN A 76 -12.32 9.40 4.05
CA GLN A 76 -12.12 8.18 4.84
C GLN A 76 -10.69 8.06 5.34
N PHE A 77 -9.72 8.40 4.51
CA PHE A 77 -8.32 8.44 4.92
C PHE A 77 -8.12 9.41 6.10
N GLY A 78 -8.74 10.59 6.02
CA GLY A 78 -8.65 11.59 7.09
C GLY A 78 -9.31 11.18 8.39
N MET A 79 -10.17 10.15 8.37
CA MET A 79 -10.82 9.62 9.57
C MET A 79 -9.99 8.52 10.25
N MET A 80 -8.85 8.16 9.67
CA MET A 80 -7.97 7.15 10.22
C MET A 80 -7.35 7.64 11.54
N GLU A 81 -7.32 6.76 12.53
CA GLU A 81 -6.62 7.04 13.79
C GLU A 81 -5.35 6.18 13.79
N LEU A 82 -4.19 6.85 13.92
CA LEU A 82 -2.89 6.19 13.86
C LEU A 82 -2.14 6.46 15.16
N PHE A 83 -1.56 5.42 15.73
CA PHE A 83 -0.84 5.50 16.99
C PHE A 83 0.55 4.90 16.84
N HIS A 84 1.54 5.58 17.44
CA HIS A 84 2.86 5.02 17.71
C HIS A 84 2.92 4.72 19.20
N GLY A 85 2.82 3.44 19.57
CA GLY A 85 2.60 3.08 20.96
C GLY A 85 1.25 3.62 21.39
N GLN A 86 1.23 4.46 22.45
CA GLN A 86 0.00 5.07 22.95
C GLN A 86 -0.19 6.51 22.47
N LYS A 87 0.75 7.03 21.69
CA LYS A 87 0.69 8.40 21.19
C LYS A 87 0.04 8.44 19.82
N GLU A 88 -1.02 9.22 19.69
CA GLU A 88 -1.66 9.44 18.40
C GLU A 88 -0.78 10.32 17.52
N VAL A 89 -0.66 9.94 16.26
CA VAL A 89 0.12 10.66 15.25
C VAL A 89 -0.71 10.80 13.97
N GLU A 90 -0.32 11.77 13.13
CA GLU A 90 -0.94 11.90 11.81
C GLU A 90 -0.17 11.08 10.80
N PRO A 91 -0.87 10.39 9.87
CA PRO A 91 -0.19 9.66 8.82
C PRO A 91 0.47 10.61 7.83
N ASP A 92 1.67 10.24 7.35
CA ASP A 92 2.32 10.97 6.28
C ASP A 92 1.55 10.76 4.98
N THR A 93 1.37 11.83 4.22
CA THR A 93 0.71 11.76 2.92
C THR A 93 1.68 12.19 1.83
N PRO A 94 1.52 11.67 0.60
CA PRO A 94 2.36 12.13 -0.52
C PRO A 94 2.28 13.63 -0.75
N SER A 95 1.11 14.25 -0.53
CA SER A 95 0.97 15.69 -0.66
C SER A 95 1.82 16.44 0.36
N GLN A 96 1.87 15.97 1.60
CA GLN A 96 2.74 16.55 2.63
C GLN A 96 4.21 16.36 2.27
N GLN A 97 4.56 15.20 1.75
CA GLN A 97 5.94 14.92 1.31
C GLN A 97 6.36 15.84 0.17
N LEU A 98 5.45 16.10 -0.77
CA LEU A 98 5.71 17.00 -1.89
C LEU A 98 5.89 18.44 -1.44
N GLU A 99 5.20 18.87 -0.39
CA GLU A 99 5.35 20.22 0.16
C GLU A 99 6.70 20.44 0.82
N LEU A 100 7.36 19.38 1.26
CA LEU A 100 8.68 19.46 1.88
C LEU A 100 9.81 19.59 0.85
N PHE A 101 9.53 19.36 -0.39
CA PHE A 101 10.48 19.45 -1.48
C PHE A 101 10.22 20.66 -2.36
#